data_12b1f04fd19cb9c15b30df9d8b372feb
#
_entry.id   12b1f04fd19cb9c15b30df9d8b372feb
#
_cell.length_a   1.000
_cell.length_b   1.000
_cell.length_c   1.000
_cell.angle_alpha   90.00
_cell.angle_beta   90.00
_cell.angle_gamma   90.00
#
_symmetry.space_group_name_H-M   'P 1'
#
loop_
_entity.id
_entity.type
_entity.pdbx_description
1 polymer ?
#
loop_
_entity_poly.entity_id
_entity_poly.type
_entity_poly.pdbx_seq_one_letter_code
_entity_poly.pdbx_strand_id
1 'polypeptide(L)'
;MKNEQYWEEIAAAYQAETVISTDDFHYGPLIAGDSTLKLLPKTLKGLDCLEVGCGGAQNSIYLAKHGANCTAVDISARQLRFARQLARHCDVDVSFLRADMEKMPLPEGELYDVVHSCHAIAFAADQRHAVHAMAERVKPGGMLILSTVHPLSGGEWVDLEDEDGLLLKDYFRPTAETRELADGGEAVSRAYPIGVMTDWIRETGLVLERILEPECKKTQNGSLRGCVPYWSATWEEHASELERAPYTIIYIARRPAKPLSTPAGEAADTARLREMRRNLEIRAKLLRGVRDYFDSHGFMETQTAVRLPAPALEDYIDAEPSGTQWLRTSPELHMKRLLAAGYERIYQLGPCFRMGEYGSRHLPEFQMLEWYRLRADWRVVQEDAVHLVRHCMEVATGSLTCRFRNQNIDFGAEWEEITVEDAFRKFAGVDLDEAIEKGQFEEILCDKVEPHLGNGRPTFLTEYPLACSGLSQAIEGRPNRVERWEVYVAGLELGNACTELVDPEEQLRRFKATAQLRANEHREVYPIDEPFMAAIREGIPGAAGVAIGFDRLVMIACGEDDIRNIAFI
;
A
#
# COMPACT_ATOMS: atom_id res chain seq x y z
N MET A 1 -6.17 5.73 -37.57
CA MET A 1 -6.19 6.63 -38.79
C MET A 1 -7.12 7.83 -38.60
N LYS A 2 -8.41 7.68 -38.25
CA LYS A 2 -9.29 8.85 -38.06
C LYS A 2 -8.91 9.75 -36.87
N ASN A 3 -8.51 9.18 -35.74
CA ASN A 3 -8.05 9.96 -34.60
C ASN A 3 -6.68 10.62 -34.87
N GLU A 4 -5.79 10.01 -35.67
CA GLU A 4 -4.56 10.63 -36.13
C GLU A 4 -4.86 11.90 -36.96
N GLN A 5 -5.78 11.79 -37.92
CA GLN A 5 -6.20 12.92 -38.77
C GLN A 5 -6.76 14.06 -37.91
N TYR A 6 -7.62 13.76 -36.96
CA TYR A 6 -8.19 14.75 -36.03
C TYR A 6 -7.07 15.54 -35.31
N TRP A 7 -6.11 14.84 -34.70
CA TRP A 7 -5.02 15.48 -33.97
C TRP A 7 -4.05 16.24 -34.90
N GLU A 8 -3.89 15.81 -36.16
CA GLU A 8 -3.16 16.60 -37.16
C GLU A 8 -3.89 17.89 -37.52
N GLU A 9 -5.21 17.85 -37.66
CA GLU A 9 -6.03 19.01 -38.05
C GLU A 9 -6.07 20.06 -36.93
N ILE A 10 -6.38 19.67 -35.71
CA ILE A 10 -6.59 20.61 -34.59
C ILE A 10 -5.34 21.01 -33.84
N ALA A 11 -4.18 20.40 -34.08
CA ALA A 11 -2.97 20.60 -33.27
C ALA A 11 -2.62 22.07 -33.03
N ALA A 12 -2.74 22.92 -34.05
CA ALA A 12 -2.39 24.36 -33.94
C ALA A 12 -3.39 25.13 -33.07
N ALA A 13 -4.69 24.89 -33.25
CA ALA A 13 -5.74 25.51 -32.44
C ALA A 13 -5.66 25.05 -31.00
N TYR A 14 -5.50 23.73 -30.78
CA TYR A 14 -5.35 23.16 -29.45
C TYR A 14 -4.19 23.79 -28.67
N GLN A 15 -2.99 23.90 -29.27
CA GLN A 15 -1.83 24.50 -28.60
C GLN A 15 -1.96 26.02 -28.38
N ALA A 16 -2.79 26.70 -29.17
CA ALA A 16 -3.06 28.14 -29.00
C ALA A 16 -4.12 28.42 -27.91
N GLU A 17 -5.10 27.54 -27.76
CA GLU A 17 -6.25 27.70 -26.85
C GLU A 17 -6.01 27.12 -25.47
N THR A 18 -5.12 26.13 -25.36
CA THR A 18 -4.77 25.52 -24.07
C THR A 18 -3.52 26.13 -23.46
N VAL A 19 -3.55 26.37 -22.16
CA VAL A 19 -2.39 26.77 -21.38
C VAL A 19 -1.99 25.61 -20.50
N ILE A 20 -0.96 24.86 -20.91
CA ILE A 20 -0.43 23.74 -20.18
C ILE A 20 0.97 24.09 -19.69
N SER A 21 1.18 24.02 -18.36
CA SER A 21 2.43 24.40 -17.69
C SER A 21 3.54 23.39 -17.96
N THR A 22 4.77 23.88 -18.02
CA THR A 22 5.99 23.06 -17.91
C THR A 22 6.66 23.17 -16.55
N ASP A 23 6.02 23.83 -15.58
CA ASP A 23 6.56 24.08 -14.23
C ASP A 23 5.81 23.29 -13.15
N ASP A 24 4.76 22.57 -13.53
CA ASP A 24 4.09 21.54 -12.73
C ASP A 24 3.55 20.42 -13.63
N PHE A 25 3.60 19.20 -13.15
CA PHE A 25 3.08 18.03 -13.89
C PHE A 25 1.56 18.03 -13.81
N HIS A 26 0.88 17.95 -14.95
CA HIS A 26 -0.58 17.91 -15.00
C HIS A 26 -1.11 16.49 -15.16
N TYR A 27 -2.30 16.27 -14.60
CA TYR A 27 -3.03 15.00 -14.72
C TYR A 27 -4.33 15.16 -15.52
N GLY A 28 -4.70 16.37 -15.89
CA GLY A 28 -5.91 16.68 -16.64
C GLY A 28 -6.33 18.14 -16.48
N PRO A 29 -7.43 18.56 -17.17
CA PRO A 29 -7.89 19.93 -17.13
C PRO A 29 -8.46 20.32 -15.77
N LEU A 30 -8.19 21.55 -15.35
CA LEU A 30 -8.74 22.25 -14.18
C LEU A 30 -8.50 21.59 -12.81
N ILE A 31 -7.68 20.58 -12.72
CA ILE A 31 -7.32 19.91 -11.46
C ILE A 31 -5.92 20.32 -10.98
N ALA A 32 -5.62 19.99 -9.72
CA ALA A 32 -4.31 20.24 -9.15
C ALA A 32 -3.21 19.42 -9.86
N GLY A 33 -2.01 19.99 -9.98
CA GLY A 33 -0.83 19.28 -10.46
C GLY A 33 -0.09 18.48 -9.41
N ASP A 34 1.05 17.90 -9.78
CA ASP A 34 1.86 17.07 -8.87
C ASP A 34 2.45 17.85 -7.70
N SER A 35 2.65 19.16 -7.84
CA SER A 35 3.03 20.02 -6.71
C SER A 35 2.08 19.87 -5.51
N THR A 36 0.81 19.50 -5.75
CA THR A 36 -0.23 19.27 -4.75
C THR A 36 -0.51 17.78 -4.55
N LEU A 37 -0.72 17.00 -5.63
CA LEU A 37 -1.17 15.60 -5.57
C LEU A 37 -0.07 14.62 -5.13
N LYS A 38 1.21 14.96 -5.37
CA LYS A 38 2.37 14.16 -4.94
C LYS A 38 2.31 12.68 -5.39
N LEU A 39 2.01 12.45 -6.66
CA LEU A 39 1.89 11.11 -7.24
C LEU A 39 3.17 10.63 -7.91
N LEU A 40 4.05 11.55 -8.32
CA LEU A 40 5.37 11.23 -8.88
C LEU A 40 6.36 10.78 -7.80
N PRO A 41 7.42 10.03 -8.19
CA PRO A 41 8.53 9.72 -7.28
C PRO A 41 9.16 10.99 -6.68
N LYS A 42 9.54 10.96 -5.41
CA LYS A 42 10.17 12.10 -4.71
C LYS A 42 11.44 12.62 -5.39
N THR A 43 12.16 11.76 -6.10
CA THR A 43 13.39 12.09 -6.84
C THR A 43 13.20 11.68 -8.30
N LEU A 44 13.26 12.64 -9.20
CA LEU A 44 13.10 12.44 -10.65
C LEU A 44 14.44 12.32 -11.38
N LYS A 45 15.51 12.83 -10.78
CA LYS A 45 16.85 12.86 -11.38
C LYS A 45 17.35 11.47 -11.74
N GLY A 46 17.65 11.28 -13.03
CA GLY A 46 18.19 10.04 -13.57
C GLY A 46 17.17 8.94 -13.83
N LEU A 47 15.86 9.19 -13.59
CA LEU A 47 14.80 8.25 -13.96
C LEU A 47 14.57 8.29 -15.47
N ASP A 48 14.30 7.11 -16.05
CA ASP A 48 13.83 6.99 -17.42
C ASP A 48 12.31 7.07 -17.45
N CYS A 49 11.77 8.04 -18.19
CA CYS A 49 10.34 8.33 -18.25
C CYS A 49 9.81 8.21 -19.68
N LEU A 50 8.64 7.59 -19.84
CA LEU A 50 7.94 7.47 -21.11
C LEU A 50 6.57 8.16 -21.03
N GLU A 51 6.34 9.16 -21.87
CA GLU A 51 5.05 9.79 -22.07
C GLU A 51 4.37 9.27 -23.34
N VAL A 52 3.15 8.77 -23.21
CA VAL A 52 2.37 8.20 -24.32
C VAL A 52 1.17 9.06 -24.63
N GLY A 53 1.09 9.57 -25.88
CA GLY A 53 0.14 10.59 -26.29
C GLY A 53 0.52 11.96 -25.75
N CYS A 54 1.77 12.37 -26.00
CA CYS A 54 2.39 13.51 -25.33
C CYS A 54 1.87 14.90 -25.76
N GLY A 55 1.20 15.00 -26.91
CA GLY A 55 0.80 16.30 -27.45
C GLY A 55 1.99 17.27 -27.53
N GLY A 56 1.94 18.37 -26.80
CA GLY A 56 3.04 19.35 -26.67
C GLY A 56 4.15 18.94 -25.71
N ALA A 57 4.08 17.75 -25.11
CA ALA A 57 5.05 17.14 -24.20
C ALA A 57 5.38 17.98 -22.95
N GLN A 58 4.44 18.75 -22.44
CA GLN A 58 4.65 19.61 -21.28
C GLN A 58 5.06 18.80 -20.04
N ASN A 59 4.47 17.61 -19.83
CA ASN A 59 4.84 16.70 -18.73
C ASN A 59 6.24 16.12 -18.89
N SER A 60 6.63 15.68 -20.09
CA SER A 60 8.02 15.24 -20.36
C SER A 60 9.02 16.38 -20.16
N ILE A 61 8.68 17.60 -20.55
CA ILE A 61 9.52 18.78 -20.32
C ILE A 61 9.64 19.08 -18.83
N TYR A 62 8.55 19.00 -18.07
CA TYR A 62 8.60 19.10 -16.61
C TYR A 62 9.54 18.08 -15.99
N LEU A 63 9.41 16.80 -16.36
CA LEU A 63 10.27 15.73 -15.86
C LEU A 63 11.74 15.94 -16.23
N ALA A 64 12.02 16.36 -17.47
CA ALA A 64 13.37 16.64 -17.95
C ALA A 64 14.01 17.84 -17.22
N LYS A 65 13.26 18.91 -16.92
CA LYS A 65 13.70 20.03 -16.05
C LYS A 65 14.15 19.55 -14.67
N HIS A 66 13.59 18.43 -14.18
CA HIS A 66 13.95 17.84 -12.90
C HIS A 66 15.01 16.70 -13.02
N GLY A 67 15.63 16.58 -14.21
CA GLY A 67 16.77 15.70 -14.47
C GLY A 67 16.40 14.26 -14.85
N ALA A 68 15.18 13.98 -15.26
CA ALA A 68 14.79 12.69 -15.82
C ALA A 68 15.22 12.59 -17.30
N ASN A 69 15.44 11.37 -17.78
CA ASN A 69 15.63 11.04 -19.20
C ASN A 69 14.24 10.75 -19.79
N CYS A 70 13.78 11.56 -20.73
CA CYS A 70 12.41 11.48 -21.20
C CYS A 70 12.32 11.04 -22.67
N THR A 71 11.41 10.08 -22.93
CA THR A 71 10.94 9.70 -24.27
C THR A 71 9.46 10.06 -24.36
N ALA A 72 9.05 10.76 -25.41
CA ALA A 72 7.70 11.21 -25.63
C ALA A 72 7.16 10.71 -26.97
N VAL A 73 6.00 10.07 -26.94
CA VAL A 73 5.38 9.42 -28.10
C VAL A 73 4.06 10.11 -28.43
N ASP A 74 3.86 10.44 -29.69
CA ASP A 74 2.56 10.93 -30.21
C ASP A 74 2.34 10.46 -31.64
N ILE A 75 1.06 10.30 -32.01
CA ILE A 75 0.67 9.91 -33.36
C ILE A 75 0.75 11.09 -34.34
N SER A 76 0.55 12.33 -33.86
CA SER A 76 0.53 13.55 -34.66
C SER A 76 1.92 14.14 -34.87
N ALA A 77 2.33 14.26 -36.14
CA ALA A 77 3.57 14.93 -36.50
C ALA A 77 3.54 16.44 -36.16
N ARG A 78 2.36 17.06 -36.19
CA ARG A 78 2.18 18.46 -35.83
C ARG A 78 2.37 18.69 -34.33
N GLN A 79 1.76 17.85 -33.49
CA GLN A 79 1.98 17.91 -32.05
C GLN A 79 3.47 17.77 -31.69
N LEU A 80 4.14 16.80 -32.27
CA LEU A 80 5.59 16.60 -32.04
C LEU A 80 6.45 17.77 -32.53
N ARG A 81 6.01 18.55 -33.52
CA ARG A 81 6.72 19.79 -33.90
C ARG A 81 6.61 20.84 -32.80
N PHE A 82 5.43 21.04 -32.25
CA PHE A 82 5.25 21.96 -31.10
C PHE A 82 6.04 21.49 -29.88
N ALA A 83 6.00 20.20 -29.57
CA ALA A 83 6.75 19.60 -28.47
C ALA A 83 8.27 19.86 -28.59
N ARG A 84 8.84 19.63 -29.79
CA ARG A 84 10.28 19.93 -30.05
C ARG A 84 10.62 21.40 -29.91
N GLN A 85 9.73 22.30 -30.36
CA GLN A 85 9.94 23.74 -30.20
C GLN A 85 9.88 24.14 -28.73
N LEU A 86 8.93 23.62 -27.98
CA LEU A 86 8.76 23.91 -26.56
C LEU A 86 9.95 23.37 -25.72
N ALA A 87 10.41 22.14 -25.99
CA ALA A 87 11.58 21.56 -25.34
C ALA A 87 12.85 22.41 -25.55
N ARG A 88 13.08 22.86 -26.79
CA ARG A 88 14.20 23.80 -27.10
C ARG A 88 14.05 25.13 -26.35
N HIS A 89 12.83 25.66 -26.28
CA HIS A 89 12.56 26.93 -25.56
C HIS A 89 12.84 26.77 -24.05
N CYS A 90 12.57 25.60 -23.50
CA CYS A 90 12.82 25.27 -22.09
C CYS A 90 14.24 24.77 -21.82
N ASP A 91 15.11 24.68 -22.84
CA ASP A 91 16.50 24.21 -22.76
C ASP A 91 16.62 22.81 -22.12
N VAL A 92 15.75 21.89 -22.54
CA VAL A 92 15.75 20.49 -22.10
C VAL A 92 15.82 19.51 -23.26
N ASP A 93 16.39 18.34 -23.01
CA ASP A 93 16.47 17.26 -23.99
C ASP A 93 15.38 16.22 -23.76
N VAL A 94 14.56 15.96 -24.79
CA VAL A 94 13.49 14.96 -24.80
C VAL A 94 13.56 14.19 -26.11
N SER A 95 13.56 12.87 -26.05
CA SER A 95 13.50 12.00 -27.22
C SER A 95 12.06 11.92 -27.75
N PHE A 96 11.84 12.24 -29.04
CA PHE A 96 10.49 12.25 -29.62
C PHE A 96 10.32 11.16 -30.68
N LEU A 97 9.30 10.34 -30.51
CA LEU A 97 8.94 9.26 -31.41
C LEU A 97 7.52 9.46 -31.95
N ARG A 98 7.35 9.43 -33.29
CA ARG A 98 6.04 9.37 -33.89
C ARG A 98 5.56 7.94 -33.97
N ALA A 99 4.54 7.58 -33.21
CA ALA A 99 3.96 6.24 -33.19
C ALA A 99 2.52 6.25 -32.66
N ASP A 100 1.77 5.23 -33.04
CA ASP A 100 0.52 4.86 -32.41
C ASP A 100 0.81 4.23 -31.03
N MET A 101 0.05 4.63 -30.00
CA MET A 101 0.20 4.11 -28.63
C MET A 101 -0.07 2.60 -28.53
N GLU A 102 -0.80 2.03 -29.46
CA GLU A 102 -1.04 0.59 -29.54
C GLU A 102 0.13 -0.18 -30.16
N LYS A 103 1.05 0.50 -30.85
CA LYS A 103 2.16 -0.10 -31.63
C LYS A 103 3.42 0.73 -31.53
N MET A 104 3.90 0.95 -30.33
CA MET A 104 5.11 1.75 -30.09
C MET A 104 6.35 0.97 -30.53
N PRO A 105 7.06 1.39 -31.60
CA PRO A 105 8.25 0.71 -32.10
C PRO A 105 9.50 1.08 -31.27
N LEU A 106 9.41 0.92 -29.96
CA LEU A 106 10.52 1.06 -29.04
C LEU A 106 11.36 -0.23 -29.06
N PRO A 107 12.69 -0.14 -28.87
CA PRO A 107 13.56 -1.31 -28.81
C PRO A 107 13.03 -2.37 -27.84
N GLU A 108 13.25 -3.64 -28.16
CA GLU A 108 12.88 -4.75 -27.28
C GLU A 108 13.71 -4.66 -25.98
N GLY A 109 13.04 -4.76 -24.83
CA GLY A 109 13.68 -4.63 -23.52
C GLY A 109 13.94 -3.20 -23.04
N GLU A 110 13.60 -2.17 -23.82
CA GLU A 110 13.64 -0.78 -23.33
C GLU A 110 12.49 -0.55 -22.35
N LEU A 111 12.85 -0.30 -21.09
CA LEU A 111 11.93 -0.15 -19.96
C LEU A 111 12.15 1.19 -19.26
N TYR A 112 11.10 1.67 -18.56
CA TYR A 112 11.08 2.99 -17.96
C TYR A 112 10.68 2.91 -16.48
N ASP A 113 11.20 3.82 -15.67
CA ASP A 113 10.85 3.95 -14.24
C ASP A 113 9.44 4.51 -14.07
N VAL A 114 9.05 5.45 -14.96
CA VAL A 114 7.72 6.03 -14.99
C VAL A 114 7.19 5.98 -16.43
N VAL A 115 6.08 5.29 -16.63
CA VAL A 115 5.29 5.32 -17.87
C VAL A 115 4.01 6.09 -17.56
N HIS A 116 3.69 7.11 -18.35
CA HIS A 116 2.48 7.89 -18.11
C HIS A 116 1.76 8.27 -19.40
N SER A 117 0.45 8.45 -19.27
CA SER A 117 -0.42 8.98 -20.34
C SER A 117 -1.49 9.84 -19.68
N CYS A 118 -1.65 11.08 -20.18
CA CYS A 118 -2.59 12.04 -19.62
C CYS A 118 -3.62 12.45 -20.68
N HIS A 119 -4.87 12.03 -20.48
CA HIS A 119 -6.03 12.30 -21.35
C HIS A 119 -5.88 11.89 -22.83
N ALA A 120 -4.91 11.05 -23.17
CA ALA A 120 -4.68 10.59 -24.53
C ALA A 120 -5.29 9.21 -24.82
N ILE A 121 -5.32 8.31 -23.84
CA ILE A 121 -5.78 6.93 -24.04
C ILE A 121 -7.24 6.83 -24.50
N ALA A 122 -8.07 7.81 -24.15
CA ALA A 122 -9.47 7.86 -24.59
C ALA A 122 -9.63 7.81 -26.11
N PHE A 123 -8.59 8.21 -26.86
CA PHE A 123 -8.54 8.22 -28.31
C PHE A 123 -7.95 6.96 -28.94
N ALA A 124 -7.46 5.99 -28.15
CA ALA A 124 -7.00 4.72 -28.69
C ALA A 124 -8.16 3.94 -29.33
N ALA A 125 -7.92 3.26 -30.42
CA ALA A 125 -8.91 2.41 -31.07
C ALA A 125 -9.20 1.16 -30.22
N ASP A 126 -8.13 0.58 -29.63
CA ASP A 126 -8.18 -0.49 -28.64
C ASP A 126 -7.45 -0.05 -27.37
N GLN A 127 -8.20 0.50 -26.41
CA GLN A 127 -7.63 0.99 -25.14
C GLN A 127 -7.02 -0.13 -24.30
N ARG A 128 -7.59 -1.34 -24.33
CA ARG A 128 -7.02 -2.49 -23.63
C ARG A 128 -5.62 -2.80 -24.16
N HIS A 129 -5.47 -2.84 -25.49
CA HIS A 129 -4.16 -3.07 -26.10
C HIS A 129 -3.17 -1.94 -25.77
N ALA A 130 -3.61 -0.69 -25.77
CA ALA A 130 -2.79 0.46 -25.39
C ALA A 130 -2.32 0.38 -23.93
N VAL A 131 -3.20 -0.01 -22.98
CA VAL A 131 -2.83 -0.25 -21.56
C VAL A 131 -1.76 -1.33 -21.47
N HIS A 132 -1.92 -2.45 -22.18
CA HIS A 132 -0.95 -3.53 -22.21
C HIS A 132 0.40 -3.08 -22.78
N ALA A 133 0.39 -2.36 -23.92
CA ALA A 133 1.62 -1.85 -24.55
C ALA A 133 2.39 -0.87 -23.64
N MET A 134 1.69 -0.01 -22.90
CA MET A 134 2.31 0.87 -21.90
C MET A 134 2.84 0.09 -20.69
N ALA A 135 2.04 -0.85 -20.19
CA ALA A 135 2.44 -1.65 -19.04
C ALA A 135 3.71 -2.47 -19.30
N GLU A 136 3.87 -3.07 -20.50
CA GLU A 136 5.06 -3.80 -20.89
C GLU A 136 6.35 -2.97 -20.82
N ARG A 137 6.25 -1.65 -20.87
CA ARG A 137 7.36 -0.71 -20.79
C ARG A 137 7.73 -0.28 -19.37
N VAL A 138 7.00 -0.70 -18.35
CA VAL A 138 7.30 -0.37 -16.96
C VAL A 138 8.41 -1.28 -16.42
N LYS A 139 9.49 -0.70 -15.89
CA LYS A 139 10.57 -1.43 -15.20
C LYS A 139 10.03 -2.21 -13.99
N PRO A 140 10.68 -3.31 -13.57
CA PRO A 140 10.47 -3.84 -12.23
C PRO A 140 10.70 -2.75 -11.16
N GLY A 141 9.72 -2.54 -10.28
CA GLY A 141 9.71 -1.41 -9.33
C GLY A 141 9.22 -0.08 -9.90
N GLY A 142 9.08 0.03 -11.21
CA GLY A 142 8.57 1.20 -11.90
C GLY A 142 7.05 1.33 -11.80
N MET A 143 6.50 2.44 -12.28
CA MET A 143 5.09 2.77 -12.16
C MET A 143 4.45 3.16 -13.50
N LEU A 144 3.16 2.84 -13.63
CA LEU A 144 2.26 3.37 -14.64
C LEU A 144 1.36 4.43 -14.00
N ILE A 145 1.30 5.61 -14.60
CA ILE A 145 0.32 6.65 -14.26
C ILE A 145 -0.58 6.85 -15.47
N LEU A 146 -1.83 6.48 -15.34
CA LEU A 146 -2.82 6.63 -16.40
C LEU A 146 -3.91 7.58 -15.96
N SER A 147 -3.93 8.77 -16.54
CA SER A 147 -5.00 9.75 -16.35
C SER A 147 -5.87 9.80 -17.59
N THR A 148 -7.18 9.74 -17.42
CA THR A 148 -8.13 9.71 -18.54
C THR A 148 -9.46 10.37 -18.16
N VAL A 149 -10.36 10.43 -19.15
CA VAL A 149 -11.71 10.94 -18.97
C VAL A 149 -12.51 9.99 -18.07
N HIS A 150 -13.17 10.56 -17.08
CA HIS A 150 -14.01 9.81 -16.15
C HIS A 150 -15.27 9.29 -16.86
N PRO A 151 -15.76 8.06 -16.59
CA PRO A 151 -16.97 7.53 -17.24
C PRO A 151 -18.25 8.34 -16.95
N LEU A 152 -18.29 9.15 -15.89
CA LEU A 152 -19.40 10.07 -15.64
C LEU A 152 -19.45 11.26 -16.61
N SER A 153 -18.36 11.57 -17.33
CA SER A 153 -18.31 12.69 -18.27
C SER A 153 -19.30 12.59 -19.43
N GLY A 154 -19.84 11.40 -19.68
CA GLY A 154 -20.90 11.17 -20.67
C GLY A 154 -22.32 11.36 -20.15
N GLY A 155 -22.49 11.81 -18.92
CA GLY A 155 -23.78 12.18 -18.38
C GLY A 155 -24.27 13.53 -18.93
N GLU A 156 -25.58 13.70 -19.00
CA GLU A 156 -26.22 14.96 -19.36
C GLU A 156 -26.67 15.68 -18.08
N TRP A 157 -26.32 16.96 -17.95
CA TRP A 157 -26.86 17.78 -16.85
C TRP A 157 -28.33 18.14 -17.20
N VAL A 158 -29.21 17.84 -16.27
CA VAL A 158 -30.67 18.05 -16.43
C VAL A 158 -31.19 18.85 -15.24
N ASP A 159 -32.09 19.80 -15.54
CA ASP A 159 -32.86 20.51 -14.53
C ASP A 159 -33.83 19.55 -13.86
N LEU A 160 -33.70 19.38 -12.54
CA LEU A 160 -34.68 18.75 -11.67
C LEU A 160 -35.43 19.85 -10.93
N GLU A 161 -36.62 19.57 -10.42
CA GLU A 161 -37.56 20.59 -9.86
C GLU A 161 -36.93 21.57 -8.87
N ASP A 162 -35.85 21.18 -8.15
CA ASP A 162 -35.18 22.01 -7.16
C ASP A 162 -33.65 22.11 -7.37
N GLU A 163 -33.02 21.26 -8.20
CA GLU A 163 -31.56 21.20 -8.41
C GLU A 163 -31.22 20.63 -9.78
N ASP A 164 -30.06 20.99 -10.32
CA ASP A 164 -29.48 20.31 -11.49
C ASP A 164 -28.97 18.94 -11.09
N GLY A 165 -29.23 17.92 -11.89
CA GLY A 165 -28.76 16.55 -11.72
C GLY A 165 -27.95 16.02 -12.89
N LEU A 166 -27.09 15.06 -12.66
CA LEU A 166 -26.36 14.34 -13.72
C LEU A 166 -27.11 13.07 -14.10
N LEU A 167 -27.68 13.03 -15.32
CA LEU A 167 -28.37 11.87 -15.85
C LEU A 167 -27.41 10.95 -16.59
N LEU A 168 -27.20 9.73 -16.06
CA LEU A 168 -26.44 8.67 -16.73
C LEU A 168 -27.41 7.67 -17.38
N LYS A 169 -27.31 7.51 -18.69
CA LYS A 169 -28.17 6.57 -19.44
C LYS A 169 -27.66 5.12 -19.33
N ASP A 170 -26.35 4.92 -19.36
CA ASP A 170 -25.75 3.57 -19.28
C ASP A 170 -24.29 3.66 -18.84
N TYR A 171 -24.03 3.39 -17.55
CA TYR A 171 -22.68 3.39 -16.98
C TYR A 171 -21.82 2.21 -17.47
N PHE A 172 -22.44 1.06 -17.75
CA PHE A 172 -21.70 -0.18 -18.06
C PHE A 172 -21.25 -0.28 -19.52
N ARG A 173 -21.69 0.62 -20.37
CA ARG A 173 -21.19 0.75 -21.73
C ARG A 173 -20.23 1.93 -21.84
N PRO A 174 -19.16 1.81 -22.66
CA PRO A 174 -18.24 2.92 -22.82
C PRO A 174 -18.98 4.11 -23.43
N THR A 175 -18.89 5.25 -22.76
CA THR A 175 -19.38 6.51 -23.31
C THR A 175 -18.49 6.92 -24.46
N ALA A 176 -19.09 7.17 -25.62
CA ALA A 176 -18.39 7.62 -26.83
C ALA A 176 -18.73 9.07 -27.12
N GLU A 177 -17.70 9.90 -27.29
CA GLU A 177 -17.83 11.26 -27.79
C GLU A 177 -17.25 11.33 -29.21
N THR A 178 -18.07 11.82 -30.15
CA THR A 178 -17.73 11.90 -31.57
C THR A 178 -17.43 13.35 -31.95
N ARG A 179 -16.33 13.54 -32.69
CA ARG A 179 -15.92 14.84 -33.24
C ARG A 179 -15.82 14.75 -34.76
N GLU A 180 -16.46 15.68 -35.46
CA GLU A 180 -16.42 15.73 -36.93
C GLU A 180 -15.04 16.19 -37.43
N LEU A 181 -14.58 15.58 -38.51
CA LEU A 181 -13.38 15.96 -39.25
C LEU A 181 -13.75 16.85 -40.45
N ALA A 182 -12.78 17.63 -40.94
CA ALA A 182 -12.97 18.53 -42.05
C ALA A 182 -13.42 17.82 -43.38
N ASP A 183 -13.09 16.54 -43.51
CA ASP A 183 -13.47 15.69 -44.64
C ASP A 183 -14.82 14.94 -44.48
N GLY A 184 -15.55 15.22 -43.37
CA GLY A 184 -16.79 14.54 -43.02
C GLY A 184 -16.59 13.20 -42.34
N GLY A 185 -15.33 12.85 -41.94
CA GLY A 185 -15.04 11.72 -41.09
C GLY A 185 -15.32 12.03 -39.61
N GLU A 186 -15.20 11.03 -38.76
CA GLU A 186 -15.44 11.17 -37.33
C GLU A 186 -14.26 10.62 -36.53
N ALA A 187 -13.75 11.40 -35.58
CA ALA A 187 -12.84 10.93 -34.50
C ALA A 187 -13.68 10.59 -33.28
N VAL A 188 -13.30 9.53 -32.58
CA VAL A 188 -14.05 9.01 -31.42
C VAL A 188 -13.13 8.87 -30.24
N SER A 189 -13.51 9.46 -29.11
CA SER A 189 -12.95 9.14 -27.79
C SER A 189 -13.95 8.33 -26.98
N ARG A 190 -13.44 7.49 -26.07
CA ARG A 190 -14.27 6.64 -25.21
C ARG A 190 -13.79 6.66 -23.78
N ALA A 191 -14.73 6.78 -22.85
CA ALA A 191 -14.50 6.57 -21.44
C ALA A 191 -15.12 5.22 -21.02
N TYR A 192 -14.31 4.35 -20.42
CA TYR A 192 -14.75 3.03 -19.97
C TYR A 192 -15.06 3.03 -18.48
N PRO A 193 -15.97 2.16 -17.99
CA PRO A 193 -16.22 1.96 -16.57
C PRO A 193 -14.93 1.73 -15.78
N ILE A 194 -14.89 2.21 -14.54
CA ILE A 194 -13.70 2.11 -13.66
C ILE A 194 -13.25 0.65 -13.51
N GLY A 195 -14.19 -0.28 -13.29
CA GLY A 195 -13.89 -1.71 -13.17
C GLY A 195 -13.20 -2.29 -14.40
N VAL A 196 -13.67 -1.92 -15.62
CA VAL A 196 -13.09 -2.40 -16.88
C VAL A 196 -11.63 -1.94 -17.02
N MET A 197 -11.35 -0.67 -16.76
CA MET A 197 -10.00 -0.12 -16.81
C MET A 197 -9.08 -0.78 -15.74
N THR A 198 -9.63 -0.99 -14.54
CA THR A 198 -8.95 -1.68 -13.45
C THR A 198 -8.56 -3.11 -13.83
N ASP A 199 -9.47 -3.85 -14.46
CA ASP A 199 -9.21 -5.22 -14.90
C ASP A 199 -8.11 -5.25 -15.98
N TRP A 200 -8.14 -4.36 -16.96
CA TRP A 200 -7.09 -4.27 -17.99
C TRP A 200 -5.71 -3.99 -17.38
N ILE A 201 -5.64 -3.10 -16.39
CA ILE A 201 -4.37 -2.84 -15.67
C ILE A 201 -3.90 -4.10 -14.93
N ARG A 202 -4.79 -4.80 -14.21
CA ARG A 202 -4.46 -6.03 -13.47
C ARG A 202 -4.02 -7.17 -14.38
N GLU A 203 -4.64 -7.33 -15.55
CA GLU A 203 -4.26 -8.32 -16.57
C GLU A 203 -2.79 -8.20 -17.01
N THR A 204 -2.20 -7.01 -16.90
CA THR A 204 -0.78 -6.77 -17.25
C THR A 204 0.20 -7.24 -16.18
N GLY A 205 -0.28 -7.71 -15.02
CA GLY A 205 0.55 -8.05 -13.86
C GLY A 205 1.06 -6.84 -13.07
N LEU A 206 0.53 -5.64 -13.34
CA LEU A 206 0.76 -4.48 -12.49
C LEU A 206 -0.16 -4.55 -11.26
N VAL A 207 0.35 -4.08 -10.13
CA VAL A 207 -0.43 -3.89 -8.91
C VAL A 207 -1.01 -2.48 -8.94
N LEU A 208 -2.34 -2.39 -8.91
CA LEU A 208 -3.02 -1.10 -8.81
C LEU A 208 -2.89 -0.59 -7.37
N GLU A 209 -2.17 0.53 -7.19
CA GLU A 209 -1.91 1.11 -5.87
C GLU A 209 -2.98 2.15 -5.47
N ARG A 210 -3.45 2.96 -6.44
CA ARG A 210 -4.41 4.03 -6.17
C ARG A 210 -5.30 4.29 -7.37
N ILE A 211 -6.54 4.68 -7.10
CA ILE A 211 -7.46 5.34 -8.04
C ILE A 211 -7.81 6.68 -7.40
N LEU A 212 -7.71 7.76 -8.15
CA LEU A 212 -8.06 9.10 -7.69
C LEU A 212 -9.06 9.73 -8.64
N GLU A 213 -10.01 10.43 -8.07
CA GLU A 213 -11.01 11.27 -8.74
C GLU A 213 -10.83 12.71 -8.23
N PRO A 214 -9.81 13.44 -8.73
CA PRO A 214 -9.49 14.76 -8.19
C PRO A 214 -10.61 15.76 -8.51
N GLU A 215 -10.99 16.53 -7.50
CA GLU A 215 -11.93 17.64 -7.65
C GLU A 215 -11.35 18.74 -8.55
N CYS A 216 -12.22 19.39 -9.33
CA CYS A 216 -11.89 20.62 -10.00
C CYS A 216 -11.50 21.69 -8.98
N LYS A 217 -10.45 22.43 -9.23
CA LYS A 217 -9.97 23.45 -8.31
C LYS A 217 -10.95 24.63 -8.26
N LYS A 218 -11.43 24.98 -7.07
CA LYS A 218 -12.34 26.13 -6.88
C LYS A 218 -11.61 27.45 -6.93
N THR A 219 -12.20 28.45 -7.61
CA THR A 219 -11.64 29.79 -7.61
C THR A 219 -12.26 30.64 -6.51
N GLN A 220 -11.41 31.35 -5.78
CA GLN A 220 -11.88 32.43 -4.90
C GLN A 220 -12.11 33.76 -5.67
N ASN A 221 -11.60 33.92 -6.89
CA ASN A 221 -11.54 35.18 -7.63
C ASN A 221 -11.89 35.09 -9.15
N GLY A 222 -12.64 34.13 -9.59
CA GLY A 222 -13.28 34.15 -10.93
C GLY A 222 -12.54 33.51 -12.09
N SER A 223 -11.22 33.22 -12.08
CA SER A 223 -10.56 32.45 -13.14
C SER A 223 -9.52 31.48 -12.59
N LEU A 224 -9.44 30.30 -13.18
CA LEU A 224 -8.46 29.24 -12.86
C LEU A 224 -7.15 29.37 -13.66
N ARG A 225 -7.08 30.30 -14.61
CA ARG A 225 -5.89 30.54 -15.42
C ARG A 225 -4.68 30.89 -14.54
N GLY A 226 -3.62 30.08 -14.66
CA GLY A 226 -2.41 30.22 -13.82
C GLY A 226 -2.52 29.64 -12.41
N CYS A 227 -3.70 29.11 -12.01
CA CYS A 227 -3.91 28.42 -10.73
C CYS A 227 -3.85 26.90 -10.85
N VAL A 228 -3.96 26.38 -12.06
CA VAL A 228 -3.89 24.95 -12.41
C VAL A 228 -2.88 24.74 -13.55
N PRO A 229 -2.19 23.60 -13.60
CA PRO A 229 -1.21 23.35 -14.65
C PRO A 229 -1.80 23.10 -16.04
N TYR A 230 -3.08 22.79 -16.14
CA TYR A 230 -3.78 22.61 -17.39
C TYR A 230 -5.10 23.40 -17.40
N TRP A 231 -5.13 24.45 -18.19
CA TRP A 231 -6.26 25.37 -18.34
C TRP A 231 -6.61 25.60 -19.80
N SER A 232 -7.89 25.82 -20.11
CA SER A 232 -8.40 26.48 -21.31
C SER A 232 -9.70 27.22 -21.00
N ALA A 233 -10.07 28.19 -21.82
CA ALA A 233 -11.35 28.91 -21.68
C ALA A 233 -12.55 27.96 -21.79
N THR A 234 -12.51 27.02 -22.72
CA THR A 234 -13.57 26.02 -22.93
C THR A 234 -13.79 25.16 -21.66
N TRP A 235 -12.72 24.71 -21.01
CA TRP A 235 -12.85 23.95 -19.76
C TRP A 235 -13.37 24.81 -18.61
N GLU A 236 -12.95 26.08 -18.55
CA GLU A 236 -13.39 27.00 -17.50
C GLU A 236 -14.89 27.33 -17.60
N GLU A 237 -15.46 27.37 -18.80
CA GLU A 237 -16.91 27.54 -19.01
C GLU A 237 -17.74 26.42 -18.33
N HIS A 238 -17.19 25.22 -18.21
CA HIS A 238 -17.82 24.07 -17.56
C HIS A 238 -17.36 23.85 -16.10
N ALA A 239 -16.60 24.77 -15.51
CA ALA A 239 -16.02 24.58 -14.20
C ALA A 239 -17.05 24.30 -13.09
N SER A 240 -18.24 24.92 -13.15
CA SER A 240 -19.31 24.69 -12.17
C SER A 240 -19.87 23.27 -12.20
N GLU A 241 -19.91 22.64 -13.36
CA GLU A 241 -20.31 21.24 -13.52
C GLU A 241 -19.20 20.30 -13.03
N LEU A 242 -17.94 20.64 -13.35
CA LEU A 242 -16.75 19.87 -12.96
C LEU A 242 -16.42 19.96 -11.46
N GLU A 243 -16.96 20.96 -10.74
CA GLU A 243 -16.91 21.02 -9.28
C GLU A 243 -17.86 20.00 -8.61
N ARG A 244 -18.86 19.49 -9.34
CA ARG A 244 -19.91 18.62 -8.82
C ARG A 244 -19.74 17.15 -9.25
N ALA A 245 -19.04 16.89 -10.36
CA ALA A 245 -18.77 15.55 -10.86
C ALA A 245 -17.34 15.44 -11.41
N PRO A 246 -16.59 14.37 -11.12
CA PRO A 246 -15.22 14.23 -11.59
C PRO A 246 -15.20 14.08 -13.13
N TYR A 247 -14.35 14.87 -13.78
CA TYR A 247 -14.05 14.71 -15.21
C TYR A 247 -12.82 13.85 -15.46
N THR A 248 -11.87 13.87 -14.53
CA THR A 248 -10.60 13.15 -14.62
C THR A 248 -10.57 12.02 -13.60
N ILE A 249 -10.11 10.87 -14.06
CA ILE A 249 -9.76 9.74 -13.19
C ILE A 249 -8.30 9.36 -13.42
N ILE A 250 -7.56 9.09 -12.34
CA ILE A 250 -6.14 8.75 -12.36
C ILE A 250 -5.95 7.36 -11.75
N TYR A 251 -5.35 6.46 -12.52
CA TYR A 251 -4.93 5.12 -12.06
C TYR A 251 -3.43 5.13 -11.84
N ILE A 252 -2.99 4.67 -10.69
CA ILE A 252 -1.58 4.49 -10.37
C ILE A 252 -1.36 3.01 -10.11
N ALA A 253 -0.52 2.41 -10.93
CA ALA A 253 -0.17 1.01 -10.81
C ALA A 253 1.35 0.83 -10.83
N ARG A 254 1.84 -0.17 -10.14
CA ARG A 254 3.28 -0.44 -10.05
C ARG A 254 3.59 -1.84 -10.54
N ARG A 255 4.68 -1.96 -11.27
CA ARG A 255 5.26 -3.27 -11.54
C ARG A 255 6.01 -3.72 -10.30
N PRO A 256 5.72 -4.90 -9.73
CA PRO A 256 6.52 -5.44 -8.64
C PRO A 256 8.02 -5.37 -8.96
N ALA A 257 8.83 -4.95 -8.00
CA ALA A 257 10.27 -4.74 -8.18
C ALA A 257 11.04 -6.01 -8.56
N LYS A 258 10.48 -7.16 -8.24
CA LYS A 258 10.73 -8.45 -8.91
C LYS A 258 9.35 -8.99 -9.29
N PRO A 259 9.17 -9.63 -10.46
CA PRO A 259 8.01 -10.48 -10.63
C PRO A 259 8.00 -11.44 -9.42
N LEU A 260 6.85 -11.69 -8.82
CA LEU A 260 6.58 -12.95 -8.16
C LEU A 260 7.04 -13.98 -9.20
N SER A 261 8.20 -14.53 -9.02
CA SER A 261 8.97 -15.22 -10.06
C SER A 261 8.09 -16.17 -10.86
N THR A 262 7.67 -15.77 -12.06
CA THR A 262 7.71 -16.75 -13.15
C THR A 262 9.19 -16.90 -13.48
N PRO A 263 9.77 -18.08 -13.42
CA PRO A 263 11.20 -18.26 -13.45
C PRO A 263 11.77 -17.79 -14.78
N ALA A 264 12.62 -16.78 -14.75
CA ALA A 264 13.65 -16.64 -15.76
C ALA A 264 14.61 -17.83 -15.56
N GLY A 265 14.23 -18.98 -16.12
CA GLY A 265 15.00 -20.22 -16.16
C GLY A 265 15.12 -20.94 -14.80
N GLU A 266 14.82 -22.23 -14.75
CA GLU A 266 15.02 -23.15 -13.61
C GLU A 266 16.41 -22.99 -12.93
N ALA A 267 17.43 -22.53 -13.67
CA ALA A 267 18.77 -22.30 -13.16
C ALA A 267 18.89 -21.14 -12.15
N ALA A 268 18.15 -20.04 -12.30
CA ALA A 268 18.27 -18.87 -11.43
C ALA A 268 17.59 -19.10 -10.06
N ASP A 269 16.41 -19.73 -10.03
CA ASP A 269 15.72 -20.07 -8.80
C ASP A 269 16.47 -21.13 -8.00
N THR A 270 16.96 -22.17 -8.67
CA THR A 270 17.81 -23.21 -8.05
C THR A 270 19.10 -22.62 -7.47
N ALA A 271 19.71 -21.64 -8.12
CA ALA A 271 20.91 -20.96 -7.61
C ALA A 271 20.57 -20.15 -6.34
N ARG A 272 19.48 -19.36 -6.37
CA ARG A 272 18.98 -18.63 -5.18
C ARG A 272 18.71 -19.57 -4.01
N LEU A 273 18.04 -20.68 -4.24
CA LEU A 273 17.74 -21.66 -3.18
C LEU A 273 19.02 -22.30 -2.59
N ARG A 274 20.06 -22.50 -3.41
CA ARG A 274 21.36 -22.96 -2.90
C ARG A 274 22.02 -21.92 -2.00
N GLU A 275 21.95 -20.63 -2.35
CA GLU A 275 22.45 -19.52 -1.53
C GLU A 275 21.67 -19.41 -0.21
N MET A 276 20.37 -19.63 -0.24
CA MET A 276 19.50 -19.61 0.94
C MET A 276 19.65 -20.84 1.85
N ARG A 277 20.39 -21.88 1.44
CA ARG A 277 20.46 -23.17 2.18
C ARG A 277 20.72 -22.98 3.67
N ARG A 278 21.74 -22.19 4.03
CA ARG A 278 22.08 -21.91 5.43
C ARG A 278 20.89 -21.31 6.21
N ASN A 279 20.21 -20.35 5.62
CA ASN A 279 19.09 -19.65 6.25
C ASN A 279 17.90 -20.58 6.42
N LEU A 280 17.60 -21.43 5.42
CA LEU A 280 16.55 -22.43 5.51
C LEU A 280 16.86 -23.54 6.53
N GLU A 281 18.14 -23.91 6.70
CA GLU A 281 18.58 -24.84 7.75
C GLU A 281 18.41 -24.23 9.15
N ILE A 282 18.74 -22.94 9.35
CA ILE A 282 18.50 -22.19 10.59
C ILE A 282 17.00 -22.12 10.85
N ARG A 283 16.19 -21.77 9.84
CA ARG A 283 14.72 -21.75 9.92
C ARG A 283 14.16 -23.10 10.40
N ALA A 284 14.65 -24.20 9.84
CA ALA A 284 14.23 -25.55 10.23
C ALA A 284 14.61 -25.90 11.68
N LYS A 285 15.74 -25.40 12.18
CA LYS A 285 16.14 -25.55 13.58
C LYS A 285 15.27 -24.70 14.51
N LEU A 286 14.97 -23.45 14.14
CA LEU A 286 14.05 -22.58 14.88
C LEU A 286 12.65 -23.19 15.00
N LEU A 287 12.10 -23.76 13.91
CA LEU A 287 10.82 -24.49 13.95
C LEU A 287 10.82 -25.63 14.97
N ARG A 288 11.92 -26.39 15.06
CA ARG A 288 12.07 -27.45 16.09
C ARG A 288 12.19 -26.83 17.47
N GLY A 289 13.05 -25.82 17.64
CA GLY A 289 13.25 -25.17 18.93
C GLY A 289 11.96 -24.59 19.51
N VAL A 290 11.11 -23.99 18.68
CA VAL A 290 9.79 -23.52 19.13
C VAL A 290 8.95 -24.67 19.68
N ARG A 291 8.85 -25.80 18.95
CA ARG A 291 8.07 -26.96 19.39
C ARG A 291 8.65 -27.60 20.64
N ASP A 292 9.96 -27.81 20.69
CA ASP A 292 10.65 -28.38 21.85
C ASP A 292 10.43 -27.53 23.11
N TYR A 293 10.45 -26.20 22.97
CA TYR A 293 10.17 -25.27 24.08
C TYR A 293 8.74 -25.46 24.59
N PHE A 294 7.75 -25.34 23.74
CA PHE A 294 6.35 -25.37 24.15
C PHE A 294 5.94 -26.75 24.68
N ASP A 295 6.39 -27.84 24.05
CA ASP A 295 6.13 -29.20 24.50
C ASP A 295 6.69 -29.44 25.91
N SER A 296 7.95 -28.97 26.18
CA SER A 296 8.58 -29.10 27.51
C SER A 296 7.92 -28.23 28.57
N HIS A 297 7.18 -27.19 28.21
CA HIS A 297 6.47 -26.30 29.13
C HIS A 297 4.96 -26.60 29.24
N GLY A 298 4.49 -27.73 28.67
CA GLY A 298 3.13 -28.21 28.79
C GLY A 298 2.09 -27.40 28.01
N PHE A 299 2.51 -26.80 26.89
CA PHE A 299 1.59 -26.16 25.94
C PHE A 299 1.11 -27.19 24.92
N MET A 300 -0.14 -27.05 24.48
CA MET A 300 -0.72 -27.82 23.41
C MET A 300 -0.61 -27.07 22.08
N GLU A 301 0.01 -27.70 21.06
CA GLU A 301 -0.03 -27.16 19.69
C GLU A 301 -1.45 -27.21 19.15
N THR A 302 -1.96 -26.10 18.62
CA THR A 302 -3.29 -26.01 18.03
C THR A 302 -3.21 -25.61 16.57
N GLN A 303 -4.26 -25.94 15.82
CA GLN A 303 -4.41 -25.49 14.44
C GLN A 303 -5.82 -24.94 14.26
N THR A 304 -5.93 -23.65 14.02
CA THR A 304 -7.18 -22.97 13.74
C THR A 304 -7.37 -22.78 12.23
N ALA A 305 -8.60 -22.47 11.82
CA ALA A 305 -8.90 -22.26 10.41
C ALA A 305 -8.09 -21.09 9.83
N VAL A 306 -7.60 -21.26 8.60
CA VAL A 306 -6.89 -20.24 7.84
C VAL A 306 -7.87 -19.33 7.10
N ARG A 307 -8.99 -19.89 6.63
CA ARG A 307 -10.03 -19.19 5.89
C ARG A 307 -11.23 -18.95 6.79
N LEU A 308 -11.62 -17.70 6.95
CA LEU A 308 -12.54 -17.24 7.98
C LEU A 308 -13.73 -16.50 7.38
N PRO A 309 -14.95 -16.70 7.94
CA PRO A 309 -16.11 -15.88 7.61
C PRO A 309 -16.06 -14.46 8.20
N ALA A 310 -15.23 -14.25 9.24
CA ALA A 310 -15.02 -12.97 9.92
C ALA A 310 -13.57 -12.93 10.42
N PRO A 311 -12.67 -12.16 9.77
CA PRO A 311 -11.33 -11.92 10.30
C PRO A 311 -11.37 -10.99 11.51
N ALA A 312 -10.26 -10.87 12.24
CA ALA A 312 -10.14 -9.92 13.34
C ALA A 312 -10.38 -8.48 12.82
N LEU A 313 -11.15 -7.71 13.58
CA LEU A 313 -11.52 -6.35 13.25
C LEU A 313 -10.47 -5.42 13.87
N GLU A 314 -9.49 -5.06 13.07
CA GLU A 314 -8.35 -4.20 13.42
C GLU A 314 -8.39 -2.90 12.61
N ASP A 315 -7.85 -1.80 13.15
CA ASP A 315 -7.99 -0.47 12.55
C ASP A 315 -7.33 -0.38 11.18
N TYR A 316 -6.12 -0.92 11.03
CA TYR A 316 -5.27 -0.72 9.85
C TYR A 316 -4.80 -2.00 9.15
N ILE A 317 -5.19 -3.18 9.63
CA ILE A 317 -4.84 -4.46 9.01
C ILE A 317 -5.95 -4.91 8.08
N ASP A 318 -5.62 -5.20 6.83
CA ASP A 318 -6.54 -5.71 5.82
C ASP A 318 -6.32 -7.19 5.55
N ALA A 319 -7.43 -7.95 5.56
CA ALA A 319 -7.42 -9.38 5.29
C ALA A 319 -7.50 -9.65 3.79
N GLU A 320 -6.72 -10.64 3.31
CA GLU A 320 -6.79 -11.10 1.92
C GLU A 320 -8.13 -11.81 1.63
N PRO A 321 -8.85 -11.41 0.57
CA PRO A 321 -10.11 -12.07 0.21
C PRO A 321 -9.89 -13.49 -0.33
N SER A 322 -10.75 -14.42 0.05
CA SER A 322 -10.73 -15.82 -0.41
C SER A 322 -12.14 -16.31 -0.78
N GLY A 323 -12.60 -15.94 -1.97
CA GLY A 323 -13.98 -16.16 -2.41
C GLY A 323 -14.94 -15.25 -1.65
N THR A 324 -15.89 -15.83 -0.91
CA THR A 324 -16.85 -15.10 -0.04
C THR A 324 -16.37 -14.99 1.41
N GLN A 325 -15.14 -15.29 1.69
CA GLN A 325 -14.50 -15.28 3.00
C GLN A 325 -13.13 -14.60 2.91
N TRP A 326 -12.38 -14.58 4.00
CA TRP A 326 -11.05 -13.98 4.10
C TRP A 326 -10.02 -14.95 4.63
N LEU A 327 -8.75 -14.75 4.29
CA LEU A 327 -7.64 -15.40 4.95
C LEU A 327 -7.35 -14.68 6.28
N ARG A 328 -6.99 -15.43 7.32
CA ARG A 328 -6.76 -14.87 8.65
C ARG A 328 -5.56 -13.92 8.68
N THR A 329 -5.70 -12.81 9.37
CA THR A 329 -4.62 -11.88 9.72
C THR A 329 -3.86 -12.32 10.97
N SER A 330 -4.55 -13.08 11.85
CA SER A 330 -4.07 -13.70 13.08
C SER A 330 -5.00 -14.86 13.46
N PRO A 331 -4.55 -15.88 14.20
CA PRO A 331 -5.40 -16.93 14.79
C PRO A 331 -6.10 -16.49 16.09
N GLU A 332 -5.85 -15.30 16.62
CA GLU A 332 -6.23 -14.80 17.94
C GLU A 332 -7.67 -15.11 18.35
N LEU A 333 -8.68 -14.69 17.56
CA LEU A 333 -10.09 -14.86 17.91
C LEU A 333 -10.46 -16.34 18.07
N HIS A 334 -9.87 -17.22 17.26
CA HIS A 334 -10.10 -18.67 17.35
C HIS A 334 -9.37 -19.29 18.55
N MET A 335 -8.16 -18.84 18.86
CA MET A 335 -7.41 -19.31 20.01
C MET A 335 -8.08 -18.87 21.33
N LYS A 336 -8.60 -17.65 21.40
CA LYS A 336 -9.38 -17.18 22.57
C LYS A 336 -10.66 -17.99 22.80
N ARG A 337 -11.28 -18.53 21.76
CA ARG A 337 -12.41 -19.48 21.91
C ARG A 337 -11.97 -20.79 22.56
N LEU A 338 -10.74 -21.26 22.31
CA LEU A 338 -10.18 -22.40 23.00
C LEU A 338 -9.93 -22.11 24.49
N LEU A 339 -9.48 -20.88 24.82
CA LEU A 339 -9.34 -20.45 26.22
C LEU A 339 -10.70 -20.47 26.95
N ALA A 340 -11.77 -19.96 26.32
CA ALA A 340 -13.12 -20.04 26.87
C ALA A 340 -13.57 -21.49 27.11
N ALA A 341 -13.16 -22.43 26.26
CA ALA A 341 -13.42 -23.85 26.41
C ALA A 341 -12.51 -24.55 27.47
N GLY A 342 -11.63 -23.79 28.15
CA GLY A 342 -10.81 -24.29 29.27
C GLY A 342 -9.43 -24.83 28.88
N TYR A 343 -8.95 -24.60 27.67
CA TYR A 343 -7.57 -24.96 27.31
C TYR A 343 -6.60 -23.94 27.95
N GLU A 344 -5.77 -24.41 28.88
CA GLU A 344 -5.01 -23.51 29.77
C GLU A 344 -3.74 -22.93 29.14
N ARG A 345 -3.04 -23.71 28.29
CA ARG A 345 -1.79 -23.34 27.62
C ARG A 345 -1.82 -23.86 26.21
N ILE A 346 -1.91 -22.96 25.26
CA ILE A 346 -1.99 -23.29 23.83
C ILE A 346 -1.02 -22.44 23.02
N TYR A 347 -0.50 -23.01 21.95
CA TYR A 347 0.26 -22.25 20.97
C TYR A 347 -0.09 -22.69 19.56
N GLN A 348 0.19 -21.84 18.62
CA GLN A 348 0.06 -22.11 17.19
C GLN A 348 1.18 -21.43 16.42
N LEU A 349 1.80 -22.17 15.52
CA LEU A 349 2.72 -21.65 14.52
C LEU A 349 2.13 -21.92 13.14
N GLY A 350 1.82 -20.89 12.38
CA GLY A 350 1.17 -21.06 11.09
C GLY A 350 1.06 -19.82 10.25
N PRO A 351 0.59 -19.96 8.98
CA PRO A 351 0.52 -18.84 8.05
C PRO A 351 -0.55 -17.83 8.47
N CYS A 352 -0.22 -16.55 8.31
CA CYS A 352 -1.12 -15.41 8.37
C CYS A 352 -0.95 -14.56 7.11
N PHE A 353 -1.99 -13.79 6.79
CA PHE A 353 -2.07 -13.05 5.53
C PHE A 353 -2.51 -11.62 5.80
N ARG A 354 -1.78 -10.63 5.28
CA ARG A 354 -2.11 -9.22 5.40
C ARG A 354 -1.99 -8.54 4.06
N MET A 355 -3.12 -8.08 3.56
CA MET A 355 -3.21 -7.48 2.23
C MET A 355 -2.39 -6.19 2.16
N GLY A 356 -1.58 -6.07 1.12
CA GLY A 356 -0.78 -4.86 0.88
C GLY A 356 0.51 -4.74 1.71
N GLU A 357 0.76 -5.61 2.68
CA GLU A 357 2.02 -5.62 3.43
C GLU A 357 3.13 -6.31 2.60
N TYR A 358 3.93 -5.50 1.90
CA TYR A 358 5.03 -5.98 1.07
C TYR A 358 6.28 -5.10 1.21
N GLY A 359 7.42 -5.72 1.53
CA GLY A 359 8.67 -5.00 1.70
C GLY A 359 9.83 -5.88 2.15
N SER A 360 10.94 -5.27 2.54
CA SER A 360 12.10 -6.00 3.09
C SER A 360 11.83 -6.64 4.47
N ARG A 361 10.77 -6.21 5.16
CA ARG A 361 10.42 -6.66 6.51
C ARG A 361 9.04 -7.31 6.59
N HIS A 362 8.28 -7.31 5.50
CA HIS A 362 6.91 -7.79 5.44
C HIS A 362 6.67 -8.60 4.17
N LEU A 363 5.87 -9.63 4.31
CA LEU A 363 5.33 -10.43 3.22
C LEU A 363 3.82 -10.54 3.40
N PRO A 364 3.04 -10.54 2.32
CA PRO A 364 1.59 -10.71 2.42
C PRO A 364 1.18 -12.06 3.02
N GLU A 365 2.01 -13.09 2.85
CA GLU A 365 1.94 -14.36 3.56
C GLU A 365 3.19 -14.53 4.43
N PHE A 366 3.02 -14.73 5.73
CA PHE A 366 4.09 -14.88 6.70
C PHE A 366 3.73 -15.87 7.78
N GLN A 367 4.72 -16.34 8.53
CA GLN A 367 4.50 -17.27 9.64
C GLN A 367 4.40 -16.50 10.95
N MET A 368 3.30 -16.68 11.65
CA MET A 368 3.08 -16.12 12.97
C MET A 368 3.11 -17.24 14.02
N LEU A 369 3.82 -16.97 15.11
CA LEU A 369 3.83 -17.79 16.30
C LEU A 369 3.01 -17.06 17.37
N GLU A 370 1.89 -17.65 17.78
CA GLU A 370 1.08 -17.14 18.88
C GLU A 370 0.93 -18.17 19.99
N TRP A 371 0.91 -17.71 21.23
CA TRP A 371 0.59 -18.55 22.38
C TRP A 371 -0.20 -17.78 23.42
N TYR A 372 -0.99 -18.51 24.19
CA TYR A 372 -1.89 -17.98 25.21
C TYR A 372 -1.82 -18.80 26.49
N ARG A 373 -1.98 -18.13 27.63
CA ARG A 373 -2.06 -18.75 28.96
C ARG A 373 -3.25 -18.19 29.74
N LEU A 374 -4.06 -19.10 30.32
CA LEU A 374 -5.06 -18.73 31.32
C LEU A 374 -4.39 -18.40 32.66
N ARG A 375 -5.01 -17.51 33.43
CA ARG A 375 -4.56 -17.06 34.75
C ARG A 375 -3.14 -16.47 34.72
N ALA A 376 -2.84 -15.76 33.65
CA ALA A 376 -1.60 -15.07 33.40
C ALA A 376 -1.87 -13.63 32.99
N ASP A 377 -0.89 -12.78 33.19
CA ASP A 377 -0.86 -11.40 32.73
C ASP A 377 0.31 -11.18 31.74
N TRP A 378 0.43 -9.97 31.25
CA TRP A 378 1.46 -9.55 30.29
C TRP A 378 2.90 -9.77 30.80
N ARG A 379 3.14 -9.76 32.11
CA ARG A 379 4.45 -9.98 32.72
C ARG A 379 4.86 -11.45 32.64
N VAL A 380 3.93 -12.36 32.91
CA VAL A 380 4.18 -13.80 32.81
C VAL A 380 4.54 -14.20 31.38
N VAL A 381 3.84 -13.68 30.40
CA VAL A 381 4.13 -14.00 28.99
C VAL A 381 5.35 -13.22 28.45
N GLN A 382 5.77 -12.14 29.11
CA GLN A 382 7.05 -11.47 28.86
C GLN A 382 8.23 -12.38 29.22
N GLU A 383 8.16 -13.06 30.36
CA GLU A 383 9.16 -14.06 30.75
C GLU A 383 9.18 -15.25 29.79
N ASP A 384 8.00 -15.75 29.37
CA ASP A 384 7.91 -16.81 28.36
C ASP A 384 8.63 -16.39 27.06
N ALA A 385 8.44 -15.15 26.59
CA ALA A 385 9.07 -14.64 25.37
C ALA A 385 10.60 -14.59 25.48
N VAL A 386 11.14 -14.14 26.63
CA VAL A 386 12.59 -14.13 26.89
C VAL A 386 13.16 -15.56 26.83
N HIS A 387 12.51 -16.49 27.51
CA HIS A 387 12.98 -17.88 27.58
C HIS A 387 12.87 -18.59 26.21
N LEU A 388 11.75 -18.41 25.51
CA LEU A 388 11.53 -18.96 24.17
C LEU A 388 12.58 -18.48 23.18
N VAL A 389 12.78 -17.15 23.07
CA VAL A 389 13.72 -16.58 22.12
C VAL A 389 15.15 -17.03 22.41
N ARG A 390 15.57 -17.03 23.67
CA ARG A 390 16.89 -17.56 24.08
C ARG A 390 17.05 -19.02 23.69
N HIS A 391 16.08 -19.87 24.01
CA HIS A 391 16.09 -21.28 23.65
C HIS A 391 16.20 -21.46 22.12
N CYS A 392 15.38 -20.74 21.36
CA CYS A 392 15.39 -20.80 19.91
C CYS A 392 16.73 -20.35 19.31
N MET A 393 17.33 -19.26 19.81
CA MET A 393 18.63 -18.78 19.36
C MET A 393 19.74 -19.80 19.64
N GLU A 394 19.76 -20.39 20.83
CA GLU A 394 20.74 -21.41 21.20
C GLU A 394 20.60 -22.67 20.34
N VAL A 395 19.40 -23.18 20.14
CA VAL A 395 19.12 -24.37 19.29
C VAL A 395 19.50 -24.11 17.83
N ALA A 396 19.19 -22.94 17.30
CA ALA A 396 19.37 -22.65 15.89
C ALA A 396 20.81 -22.27 15.53
N THR A 397 21.46 -21.47 16.37
CA THR A 397 22.77 -20.87 16.08
C THR A 397 23.91 -21.38 16.97
N GLY A 398 23.57 -21.99 18.11
CA GLY A 398 24.54 -22.39 19.13
C GLY A 398 25.06 -21.21 19.98
N SER A 399 24.40 -20.04 19.92
CA SER A 399 24.86 -18.82 20.59
C SER A 399 23.68 -17.95 20.99
N LEU A 400 23.82 -17.27 22.14
CA LEU A 400 22.90 -16.19 22.55
C LEU A 400 23.27 -14.81 21.97
N THR A 401 24.32 -14.74 21.15
CA THR A 401 24.71 -13.51 20.47
C THR A 401 24.63 -13.68 18.96
N CYS A 402 24.16 -12.67 18.26
CA CYS A 402 24.17 -12.65 16.81
C CYS A 402 24.54 -11.26 16.28
N ARG A 403 24.91 -11.19 15.00
CA ARG A 403 25.07 -9.92 14.28
C ARG A 403 23.85 -9.66 13.44
N PHE A 404 23.14 -8.58 13.72
CA PHE A 404 21.97 -8.16 12.95
C PHE A 404 22.01 -6.64 12.74
N ARG A 405 21.71 -6.16 11.51
CA ARG A 405 21.72 -4.73 11.13
C ARG A 405 23.00 -4.01 11.60
N ASN A 406 24.14 -4.60 11.29
CA ASN A 406 25.46 -4.07 11.69
C ASN A 406 25.71 -3.92 13.20
N GLN A 407 24.85 -4.48 14.04
CA GLN A 407 24.98 -4.47 15.49
C GLN A 407 25.24 -5.89 16.01
N ASN A 408 25.94 -6.00 17.14
CA ASN A 408 26.00 -7.23 17.90
C ASN A 408 24.86 -7.20 18.92
N ILE A 409 23.98 -8.19 18.87
CA ILE A 409 22.83 -8.33 19.76
C ILE A 409 23.10 -9.47 20.73
N ASP A 410 22.97 -9.20 22.03
CA ASP A 410 23.14 -10.18 23.13
C ASP A 410 21.78 -10.51 23.75
N PHE A 411 21.24 -11.69 23.42
CA PHE A 411 20.01 -12.22 24.02
C PHE A 411 20.22 -12.80 25.42
N GLY A 412 21.48 -13.08 25.80
CA GLY A 412 21.85 -13.58 27.13
C GLY A 412 21.83 -12.48 28.21
N ALA A 413 22.05 -11.23 27.81
CA ALA A 413 21.96 -10.07 28.69
C ALA A 413 20.53 -9.87 29.21
N GLU A 414 20.38 -9.11 30.30
CA GLU A 414 19.07 -8.64 30.75
C GLU A 414 18.46 -7.73 29.69
N TRP A 415 17.22 -8.03 29.25
CA TRP A 415 16.52 -7.25 28.22
C TRP A 415 16.10 -5.91 28.81
N GLU A 416 16.20 -4.86 28.02
CA GLU A 416 15.75 -3.54 28.44
C GLU A 416 14.24 -3.44 28.47
N GLU A 417 13.73 -2.57 29.34
CA GLU A 417 12.33 -2.18 29.38
C GLU A 417 12.21 -0.66 29.46
N ILE A 418 11.32 -0.10 28.65
CA ILE A 418 10.98 1.32 28.65
C ILE A 418 9.48 1.47 28.36
N THR A 419 8.81 2.39 29.05
CA THR A 419 7.42 2.69 28.73
C THR A 419 7.31 3.52 27.44
N VAL A 420 6.19 3.42 26.74
CA VAL A 420 5.94 4.27 25.55
C VAL A 420 6.08 5.75 25.91
N GLU A 421 5.55 6.16 27.06
CA GLU A 421 5.63 7.56 27.53
C GLU A 421 7.08 8.02 27.72
N ASP A 422 7.93 7.21 28.38
CA ASP A 422 9.34 7.54 28.59
C ASP A 422 10.14 7.50 27.29
N ALA A 423 9.80 6.57 26.37
CA ALA A 423 10.43 6.48 25.06
C ALA A 423 10.12 7.72 24.19
N PHE A 424 8.88 8.16 24.15
CA PHE A 424 8.48 9.39 23.44
C PHE A 424 9.19 10.62 23.99
N ARG A 425 9.23 10.75 25.32
CA ARG A 425 9.95 11.84 25.99
C ARG A 425 11.46 11.79 25.71
N LYS A 426 12.07 10.60 25.78
CA LYS A 426 13.51 10.39 25.66
C LYS A 426 14.01 10.55 24.22
N PHE A 427 13.35 9.96 23.25
CA PHE A 427 13.84 9.85 21.87
C PHE A 427 13.22 10.87 20.92
N ALA A 428 11.95 11.25 21.15
CA ALA A 428 11.26 12.24 20.32
C ALA A 428 11.17 13.63 20.95
N GLY A 429 11.33 13.76 22.27
CA GLY A 429 11.16 15.02 22.99
C GLY A 429 9.70 15.52 23.00
N VAL A 430 8.74 14.62 22.86
CA VAL A 430 7.30 14.92 22.73
C VAL A 430 6.54 14.27 23.88
N ASP A 431 5.49 14.94 24.33
CA ASP A 431 4.51 14.37 25.25
C ASP A 431 3.62 13.36 24.54
N LEU A 432 3.42 12.19 25.16
CA LEU A 432 2.67 11.09 24.54
C LEU A 432 1.21 11.43 24.30
N ASP A 433 0.55 12.04 25.29
CA ASP A 433 -0.88 12.35 25.18
C ASP A 433 -1.12 13.46 24.15
N GLU A 434 -0.19 14.43 24.03
CA GLU A 434 -0.22 15.44 22.98
C GLU A 434 -0.02 14.82 21.57
N ALA A 435 0.86 13.84 21.43
CA ALA A 435 1.06 13.13 20.16
C ALA A 435 -0.20 12.34 19.73
N ILE A 436 -0.90 11.71 20.69
CA ILE A 436 -2.15 10.99 20.44
C ILE A 436 -3.26 11.95 20.00
N GLU A 437 -3.45 13.07 20.73
CA GLU A 437 -4.46 14.07 20.40
C GLU A 437 -4.27 14.66 18.99
N LYS A 438 -3.02 14.77 18.53
CA LYS A 438 -2.66 15.24 17.19
C LYS A 438 -2.71 14.17 16.11
N GLY A 439 -2.97 12.92 16.45
CA GLY A 439 -2.92 11.80 15.50
C GLY A 439 -1.52 11.49 14.96
N GLN A 440 -0.46 11.83 15.71
CA GLN A 440 0.95 11.69 15.30
C GLN A 440 1.65 10.51 15.97
N PHE A 441 0.93 9.69 16.73
CA PHE A 441 1.50 8.60 17.52
C PHE A 441 2.33 7.63 16.66
N GLU A 442 1.74 7.07 15.61
CA GLU A 442 2.39 6.07 14.74
C GLU A 442 3.60 6.66 14.00
N GLU A 443 3.48 7.88 13.47
CA GLU A 443 4.58 8.56 12.77
C GLU A 443 5.78 8.76 13.71
N ILE A 444 5.54 9.25 14.93
CA ILE A 444 6.60 9.49 15.92
C ILE A 444 7.19 8.17 16.41
N LEU A 445 6.35 7.16 16.64
CA LEU A 445 6.80 5.83 17.05
C LEU A 445 7.77 5.26 16.01
N CYS A 446 7.35 5.18 14.75
CA CYS A 446 8.15 4.58 13.68
C CYS A 446 9.42 5.38 13.34
N ASP A 447 9.31 6.72 13.26
CA ASP A 447 10.42 7.54 12.76
C ASP A 447 11.44 7.91 13.84
N LYS A 448 11.00 8.08 15.10
CA LYS A 448 11.83 8.64 16.18
C LYS A 448 12.08 7.72 17.35
N VAL A 449 11.22 6.73 17.60
CA VAL A 449 11.36 5.85 18.77
C VAL A 449 11.93 4.49 18.40
N GLU A 450 11.31 3.77 17.47
CA GLU A 450 11.73 2.41 17.07
C GLU A 450 13.22 2.31 16.67
N PRO A 451 13.82 3.26 15.94
CA PRO A 451 15.24 3.17 15.56
C PRO A 451 16.21 3.11 16.77
N HIS A 452 15.74 3.51 17.95
CA HIS A 452 16.52 3.51 19.19
C HIS A 452 16.30 2.29 20.06
N LEU A 453 15.32 1.43 19.71
CA LEU A 453 14.97 0.24 20.51
C LEU A 453 15.75 -1.00 20.07
N GLY A 454 16.08 -1.85 21.03
CA GLY A 454 16.74 -3.14 20.75
C GLY A 454 18.20 -3.04 20.34
N ASN A 455 18.89 -1.94 20.62
CA ASN A 455 20.28 -1.73 20.25
C ASN A 455 21.24 -2.45 21.22
N GLY A 456 21.96 -3.46 20.72
CA GLY A 456 22.89 -4.28 21.50
C GLY A 456 22.23 -5.40 22.32
N ARG A 457 20.98 -5.27 22.70
CA ARG A 457 20.13 -6.27 23.38
C ARG A 457 18.66 -5.97 23.14
N PRO A 458 17.76 -6.97 23.24
CA PRO A 458 16.32 -6.72 23.04
C PRO A 458 15.76 -5.70 24.03
N THR A 459 14.78 -4.92 23.60
CA THR A 459 14.09 -3.92 24.43
C THR A 459 12.58 -4.14 24.36
N PHE A 460 11.93 -4.24 25.52
CA PHE A 460 10.47 -4.17 25.63
C PHE A 460 10.02 -2.72 25.69
N LEU A 461 9.11 -2.35 24.81
CA LEU A 461 8.36 -1.11 24.85
C LEU A 461 7.01 -1.41 25.47
N THR A 462 6.69 -0.80 26.62
CA THR A 462 5.56 -1.22 27.47
C THR A 462 4.55 -0.10 27.71
N GLU A 463 3.36 -0.46 28.23
CA GLU A 463 2.32 0.47 28.63
C GLU A 463 1.79 1.34 27.48
N TYR A 464 1.33 0.69 26.42
CA TYR A 464 0.78 1.34 25.25
C TYR A 464 -0.47 2.19 25.57
N PRO A 465 -0.76 3.23 24.75
CA PRO A 465 -2.02 3.96 24.87
C PRO A 465 -3.23 3.06 24.59
N LEU A 466 -4.30 3.24 25.36
CA LEU A 466 -5.56 2.53 25.13
C LEU A 466 -6.12 2.77 23.72
N ALA A 467 -5.94 3.97 23.18
CA ALA A 467 -6.39 4.35 21.83
C ALA A 467 -5.75 3.49 20.71
N CYS A 468 -4.59 2.89 20.98
CA CYS A 468 -3.84 2.07 20.01
C CYS A 468 -3.89 0.56 20.33
N SER A 469 -4.87 0.08 21.12
CA SER A 469 -4.83 -1.27 21.71
C SER A 469 -6.20 -1.90 21.87
N GLY A 470 -6.80 -2.31 20.74
CA GLY A 470 -8.19 -2.78 20.68
C GLY A 470 -8.56 -4.01 21.51
N LEU A 471 -7.60 -4.92 21.79
CA LEU A 471 -7.83 -6.22 22.41
C LEU A 471 -7.17 -6.38 23.79
N SER A 472 -6.53 -5.31 24.30
CA SER A 472 -5.75 -5.33 25.54
C SER A 472 -6.53 -4.78 26.73
N GLN A 473 -6.27 -5.31 27.92
CA GLN A 473 -6.83 -4.84 29.19
C GLN A 473 -6.17 -3.53 29.63
N ALA A 474 -6.95 -2.60 30.18
CA ALA A 474 -6.42 -1.36 30.77
C ALA A 474 -5.67 -1.64 32.08
N ILE A 475 -4.60 -0.87 32.32
CA ILE A 475 -3.84 -0.92 33.58
C ILE A 475 -4.71 -0.38 34.72
N GLU A 476 -4.75 -1.11 35.83
CA GLU A 476 -5.48 -0.68 37.02
C GLU A 476 -4.98 0.68 37.53
N GLY A 477 -5.89 1.63 37.69
CA GLY A 477 -5.57 3.00 38.09
C GLY A 477 -5.02 3.92 37.00
N ARG A 478 -4.79 3.40 35.77
CA ARG A 478 -4.32 4.16 34.60
C ARG A 478 -5.16 3.83 33.36
N PRO A 479 -6.43 4.27 33.29
CA PRO A 479 -7.38 3.80 32.28
C PRO A 479 -7.01 4.17 30.83
N ASN A 480 -6.08 5.11 30.63
CA ASN A 480 -5.58 5.51 29.30
C ASN A 480 -4.35 4.69 28.84
N ARG A 481 -3.91 3.73 29.63
CA ARG A 481 -2.78 2.84 29.32
C ARG A 481 -3.25 1.39 29.44
N VAL A 482 -2.61 0.51 28.66
CA VAL A 482 -2.95 -0.92 28.63
C VAL A 482 -1.77 -1.80 29.03
N GLU A 483 -2.07 -2.97 29.53
CA GLU A 483 -1.14 -4.04 29.85
C GLU A 483 -0.69 -4.71 28.53
N ARG A 484 0.19 -4.02 27.81
CA ARG A 484 0.74 -4.42 26.51
C ARG A 484 2.23 -4.10 26.43
N TRP A 485 2.97 -4.97 25.76
CA TRP A 485 4.33 -4.71 25.34
C TRP A 485 4.57 -5.11 23.87
N GLU A 486 5.55 -4.49 23.29
CA GLU A 486 6.20 -4.94 22.06
C GLU A 486 7.69 -5.13 22.32
N VAL A 487 8.30 -6.12 21.67
CA VAL A 487 9.73 -6.38 21.79
C VAL A 487 10.46 -6.03 20.50
N TYR A 488 11.54 -5.28 20.65
CA TYR A 488 12.35 -4.77 19.55
C TYR A 488 13.76 -5.33 19.57
N VAL A 489 14.33 -5.59 18.39
CA VAL A 489 15.71 -6.00 18.16
C VAL A 489 16.30 -5.18 17.03
N ALA A 490 17.27 -4.31 17.30
CA ALA A 490 17.89 -3.39 16.34
C ALA A 490 16.86 -2.59 15.52
N GLY A 491 15.84 -2.02 16.19
CA GLY A 491 14.77 -1.24 15.56
C GLY A 491 13.80 -2.09 14.71
N LEU A 492 13.77 -3.40 14.90
CA LEU A 492 12.78 -4.30 14.30
C LEU A 492 11.86 -4.82 15.40
N GLU A 493 10.56 -4.56 15.30
CA GLU A 493 9.57 -5.22 16.13
C GLU A 493 9.59 -6.72 15.84
N LEU A 494 9.87 -7.52 16.86
CA LEU A 494 9.85 -8.98 16.78
C LEU A 494 8.47 -9.54 17.11
N GLY A 495 7.75 -8.93 18.05
CA GLY A 495 6.44 -9.38 18.46
C GLY A 495 5.81 -8.49 19.52
N ASN A 496 4.56 -8.79 19.85
CA ASN A 496 3.76 -8.07 20.84
C ASN A 496 2.98 -9.03 21.74
N ALA A 497 2.55 -8.53 22.90
CA ALA A 497 1.70 -9.25 23.82
C ALA A 497 0.86 -8.34 24.67
N CYS A 498 -0.21 -8.89 25.23
CA CYS A 498 -1.03 -8.17 26.20
C CYS A 498 -1.69 -9.11 27.23
N THR A 499 -2.15 -8.52 28.32
CA THR A 499 -3.24 -9.11 29.10
C THR A 499 -4.53 -8.93 28.30
N GLU A 500 -5.27 -10.02 28.11
CA GLU A 500 -6.42 -10.06 27.24
C GLU A 500 -7.62 -9.31 27.83
N LEU A 501 -8.29 -8.55 26.96
CA LEU A 501 -9.59 -7.99 27.29
C LEU A 501 -10.63 -9.11 27.34
N VAL A 502 -11.22 -9.32 28.51
CA VAL A 502 -12.21 -10.39 28.74
C VAL A 502 -13.61 -9.85 29.03
N ASP A 503 -13.79 -8.54 29.05
CA ASP A 503 -15.10 -7.88 29.19
C ASP A 503 -15.82 -7.85 27.85
N PRO A 504 -16.96 -8.58 27.70
CA PRO A 504 -17.67 -8.69 26.42
C PRO A 504 -18.31 -7.37 25.96
N GLU A 505 -18.74 -6.50 26.90
CA GLU A 505 -19.38 -5.23 26.56
C GLU A 505 -18.33 -4.22 26.05
N GLU A 506 -17.20 -4.15 26.73
CA GLU A 506 -16.07 -3.32 26.30
C GLU A 506 -15.50 -3.82 24.96
N GLN A 507 -15.35 -5.14 24.76
CA GLN A 507 -14.90 -5.71 23.50
C GLN A 507 -15.82 -5.37 22.33
N LEU A 508 -17.13 -5.50 22.54
CA LEU A 508 -18.12 -5.14 21.53
C LEU A 508 -18.08 -3.64 21.20
N ARG A 509 -17.90 -2.80 22.24
CA ARG A 509 -17.79 -1.34 22.06
C ARG A 509 -16.58 -1.00 21.17
N ARG A 510 -15.41 -1.62 21.43
CA ARG A 510 -14.19 -1.41 20.64
C ARG A 510 -14.35 -1.90 19.20
N PHE A 511 -14.90 -3.08 18.97
CA PHE A 511 -15.17 -3.56 17.61
C PHE A 511 -16.09 -2.61 16.83
N LYS A 512 -17.11 -2.05 17.46
CA LYS A 512 -17.97 -1.04 16.81
C LYS A 512 -17.23 0.25 16.49
N ALA A 513 -16.32 0.68 17.36
CA ALA A 513 -15.50 1.88 17.13
C ALA A 513 -14.54 1.65 15.94
N THR A 514 -13.85 0.51 15.90
CA THR A 514 -13.00 0.11 14.76
C THR A 514 -13.81 0.00 13.46
N ALA A 515 -15.00 -0.63 13.50
CA ALA A 515 -15.86 -0.72 12.32
C ALA A 515 -16.25 0.68 11.79
N GLN A 516 -16.56 1.62 12.69
CA GLN A 516 -16.88 3.00 12.32
C GLN A 516 -15.67 3.74 11.75
N LEU A 517 -14.47 3.56 12.35
CA LEU A 517 -13.21 4.13 11.85
C LEU A 517 -12.93 3.65 10.43
N ARG A 518 -12.98 2.33 10.20
CA ARG A 518 -12.77 1.73 8.87
C ARG A 518 -13.77 2.25 7.83
N ALA A 519 -15.05 2.37 8.21
CA ALA A 519 -16.09 2.93 7.34
C ALA A 519 -15.80 4.40 6.96
N ASN A 520 -15.36 5.21 7.93
CA ASN A 520 -15.01 6.62 7.71
C ASN A 520 -13.79 6.77 6.77
N GLU A 521 -12.87 5.81 6.82
CA GLU A 521 -11.68 5.76 5.96
C GLU A 521 -11.92 5.01 4.63
N HIS A 522 -13.16 4.65 4.33
CA HIS A 522 -13.55 3.89 3.12
C HIS A 522 -12.84 2.52 3.00
N ARG A 523 -12.48 1.92 4.13
CA ARG A 523 -11.90 0.57 4.19
C ARG A 523 -12.99 -0.48 4.34
N GLU A 524 -12.70 -1.71 3.93
CA GLU A 524 -13.62 -2.83 4.11
C GLU A 524 -13.93 -3.07 5.59
N VAL A 525 -15.22 -3.13 5.95
CA VAL A 525 -15.68 -3.41 7.30
C VAL A 525 -16.06 -4.88 7.38
N TYR A 526 -15.30 -5.64 8.14
CA TYR A 526 -15.54 -7.07 8.35
C TYR A 526 -16.71 -7.30 9.32
N PRO A 527 -17.45 -8.41 9.18
CA PRO A 527 -18.47 -8.78 10.15
C PRO A 527 -17.84 -9.11 11.51
N ILE A 528 -18.55 -8.85 12.59
CA ILE A 528 -18.12 -9.26 13.93
C ILE A 528 -18.20 -10.79 14.03
N ASP A 529 -17.16 -11.42 14.58
CA ASP A 529 -17.13 -12.87 14.85
C ASP A 529 -18.07 -13.20 16.02
N GLU A 530 -19.32 -13.53 15.73
CA GLU A 530 -20.33 -13.87 16.75
C GLU A 530 -19.96 -15.10 17.59
N PRO A 531 -19.37 -16.18 17.05
CA PRO A 531 -18.82 -17.26 17.86
C PRO A 531 -17.77 -16.81 18.90
N PHE A 532 -16.90 -15.87 18.53
CA PHE A 532 -15.95 -15.27 19.46
C PHE A 532 -16.65 -14.45 20.55
N MET A 533 -17.60 -13.61 20.16
CA MET A 533 -18.39 -12.83 21.12
C MET A 533 -19.20 -13.71 22.07
N ALA A 534 -19.74 -14.84 21.59
CA ALA A 534 -20.40 -15.83 22.43
C ALA A 534 -19.42 -16.44 23.46
N ALA A 535 -18.22 -16.81 23.02
CA ALA A 535 -17.19 -17.38 23.90
C ALA A 535 -16.75 -16.40 25.02
N ILE A 536 -16.58 -15.11 24.70
CA ILE A 536 -16.27 -14.11 25.74
C ILE A 536 -17.45 -13.96 26.73
N ARG A 537 -18.70 -13.99 26.26
CA ARG A 537 -19.87 -13.91 27.13
C ARG A 537 -20.03 -15.12 28.07
N GLU A 538 -19.58 -16.30 27.64
CA GLU A 538 -19.49 -17.48 28.52
C GLU A 538 -18.45 -17.29 29.61
N GLY A 539 -17.45 -16.43 29.37
CA GLY A 539 -16.41 -16.05 30.29
C GLY A 539 -15.06 -16.71 29.98
N ILE A 540 -14.06 -15.88 29.77
CA ILE A 540 -12.66 -16.30 29.69
C ILE A 540 -12.03 -15.94 31.03
N PRO A 541 -11.46 -16.92 31.78
CA PRO A 541 -10.61 -16.58 32.92
C PRO A 541 -9.50 -15.63 32.49
N GLY A 542 -9.01 -14.71 33.34
CA GLY A 542 -7.93 -13.80 32.99
C GLY A 542 -6.83 -14.52 32.23
N ALA A 543 -6.41 -13.98 31.11
CA ALA A 543 -5.47 -14.60 30.19
C ALA A 543 -4.50 -13.58 29.63
N ALA A 544 -3.36 -14.06 29.15
CA ALA A 544 -2.43 -13.25 28.37
C ALA A 544 -1.99 -14.01 27.12
N GLY A 545 -1.76 -13.25 26.04
CA GLY A 545 -1.35 -13.77 24.75
C GLY A 545 -0.15 -13.02 24.17
N VAL A 546 0.58 -13.70 23.31
CA VAL A 546 1.76 -13.17 22.59
C VAL A 546 1.67 -13.54 21.13
N ALA A 547 2.03 -12.61 20.26
CA ALA A 547 2.24 -12.82 18.84
C ALA A 547 3.68 -12.47 18.47
N ILE A 548 4.43 -13.42 17.91
CA ILE A 548 5.78 -13.22 17.38
C ILE A 548 5.79 -13.47 15.88
N GLY A 549 6.35 -12.53 15.13
CA GLY A 549 6.67 -12.72 13.72
C GLY A 549 7.78 -13.76 13.58
N PHE A 550 7.44 -15.03 13.32
CA PHE A 550 8.44 -16.11 13.22
C PHE A 550 9.46 -15.83 12.12
N ASP A 551 9.04 -15.29 11.00
CA ASP A 551 9.96 -14.91 9.91
C ASP A 551 10.95 -13.84 10.34
N ARG A 552 10.53 -12.87 11.17
CA ARG A 552 11.44 -11.85 11.76
C ARG A 552 12.44 -12.47 12.72
N LEU A 553 12.04 -13.47 13.52
CA LEU A 553 12.97 -14.23 14.36
C LEU A 553 14.01 -14.96 13.50
N VAL A 554 13.61 -15.55 12.36
CA VAL A 554 14.53 -16.18 11.41
C VAL A 554 15.48 -15.16 10.80
N MET A 555 15.00 -13.96 10.40
CA MET A 555 15.86 -12.88 9.90
C MET A 555 16.97 -12.54 10.89
N ILE A 556 16.61 -12.35 12.16
CA ILE A 556 17.55 -12.02 13.23
C ILE A 556 18.57 -13.14 13.41
N ALA A 557 18.14 -14.40 13.50
CA ALA A 557 19.01 -15.55 13.69
C ALA A 557 19.97 -15.79 12.49
N CYS A 558 19.53 -15.43 11.28
CA CYS A 558 20.36 -15.52 10.06
C CYS A 558 21.26 -14.30 9.85
N GLY A 559 20.97 -13.16 10.49
CA GLY A 559 21.62 -11.87 10.25
C GLY A 559 21.19 -11.21 8.93
N GLU A 560 19.98 -11.48 8.47
CA GLU A 560 19.45 -11.01 7.19
C GLU A 560 18.52 -9.80 7.37
N ASP A 561 18.76 -8.75 6.60
CA ASP A 561 17.92 -7.53 6.61
C ASP A 561 16.70 -7.61 5.68
N ASP A 562 16.65 -8.64 4.82
CA ASP A 562 15.60 -8.85 3.84
C ASP A 562 14.89 -10.19 4.09
N ILE A 563 13.60 -10.12 4.44
CA ILE A 563 12.76 -11.28 4.72
C ILE A 563 12.69 -12.29 3.56
N ARG A 564 12.91 -11.83 2.33
CA ARG A 564 12.94 -12.68 1.13
C ARG A 564 14.12 -13.65 1.10
N ASN A 565 15.17 -13.41 1.90
CA ASN A 565 16.34 -14.28 2.00
C ASN A 565 16.14 -15.43 3.00
N ILE A 566 15.05 -15.44 3.75
CA ILE A 566 14.79 -16.44 4.81
C ILE A 566 13.49 -17.24 4.58
N ALA A 567 12.68 -16.86 3.62
CA ALA A 567 11.43 -17.53 3.29
C ALA A 567 11.44 -18.03 1.85
N PHE A 568 10.84 -19.19 1.62
CA PHE A 568 10.61 -19.71 0.28
C PHE A 568 9.35 -19.05 -0.28
N ILE A 569 9.55 -18.13 -1.23
CA ILE A 569 8.48 -17.36 -1.86
C ILE A 569 8.61 -17.51 -3.36
#